data_881dd65f4c2b0965922edf0b488260b6
#
_entry.id   881dd65f4c2b0965922edf0b488260b6
#
_cell.length_a   1.000
_cell.length_b   1.000
_cell.length_c   1.000
_cell.angle_alpha   90.00
_cell.angle_beta   90.00
_cell.angle_gamma   90.00
#
_symmetry.space_group_name_H-M   'P 1'
#
loop_
_entity.id
_entity.type
_entity.pdbx_description
1 polymer ?
#
loop_
_entity_poly.entity_id
_entity_poly.type
_entity_poly.pdbx_seq_one_letter_code
_entity_poly.pdbx_strand_id
1 'polypeptide(L)'
;MLIILVFSCKEEVSIKKLEPSKYRAELKVNDTLNLPFVFEVVSENELRIFNAEEIIEVNNVIYKNDSVYIQTPVFEGYIVAKIEDGALRGSFIKESLNRVMDFSAKKNDTRFDAVDSISRYNIEGGWEAVFSPNSEEDKYIAKGIFKQYANKVTGTFRTTTGDYRYLEGVLNGNQLQLSTFDGAHAFLFTAKVNDSTMTGMFYSGNHWKEPFVAKRNDDYELPDANTR
;
A
#
# COMPACT_ATOMS: atom_id res chain seq x y z
N MET A 1 -63.19 28.61 -1.60
CA MET A 1 -61.94 28.67 -0.86
C MET A 1 -61.15 27.36 -1.14
N LEU A 2 -60.17 27.41 -2.03
CA LEU A 2 -59.41 26.24 -2.48
C LEU A 2 -58.18 26.10 -1.59
N ILE A 3 -58.11 25.04 -0.78
CA ILE A 3 -56.96 24.75 0.07
C ILE A 3 -55.96 23.93 -0.76
N ILE A 4 -54.85 24.55 -1.15
CA ILE A 4 -53.73 23.85 -1.80
C ILE A 4 -52.87 23.23 -0.68
N LEU A 5 -52.93 21.91 -0.52
CA LEU A 5 -52.04 21.13 0.30
C LEU A 5 -50.69 20.98 -0.45
N VAL A 6 -49.69 21.75 0.00
CA VAL A 6 -48.30 21.58 -0.46
C VAL A 6 -47.69 20.40 0.29
N PHE A 7 -47.59 19.24 -0.34
CA PHE A 7 -46.79 18.13 0.15
C PHE A 7 -45.29 18.47 -0.04
N SER A 8 -44.62 18.84 1.04
CA SER A 8 -43.16 18.89 1.06
C SER A 8 -42.62 17.47 1.16
N CYS A 9 -42.21 16.89 0.03
CA CYS A 9 -41.37 15.69 0.06
C CYS A 9 -40.02 16.06 0.66
N LYS A 10 -39.75 15.68 1.91
CA LYS A 10 -38.39 15.59 2.41
C LYS A 10 -37.76 14.37 1.74
N GLU A 11 -36.80 14.58 0.83
CA GLU A 11 -35.92 13.51 0.39
C GLU A 11 -35.17 13.00 1.64
N GLU A 12 -35.46 11.78 2.05
CA GLU A 12 -34.60 11.07 3.01
C GLU A 12 -33.26 10.82 2.32
N VAL A 13 -32.24 11.53 2.76
CA VAL A 13 -30.87 11.29 2.30
C VAL A 13 -30.45 9.91 2.82
N SER A 14 -30.52 8.90 1.97
CA SER A 14 -30.06 7.57 2.32
C SER A 14 -28.52 7.59 2.45
N ILE A 15 -28.01 7.14 3.61
CA ILE A 15 -26.58 7.00 3.83
C ILE A 15 -26.07 5.81 3.02
N LYS A 16 -25.16 6.07 2.08
CA LYS A 16 -24.49 5.01 1.33
C LYS A 16 -23.46 4.32 2.22
N LYS A 17 -23.39 3.00 2.15
CA LYS A 17 -22.44 2.17 2.90
C LYS A 17 -21.71 1.23 1.95
N LEU A 18 -20.51 0.84 2.35
CA LEU A 18 -19.76 -0.21 1.66
C LEU A 18 -20.38 -1.57 1.96
N GLU A 19 -20.43 -2.42 0.96
CA GLU A 19 -20.84 -3.81 1.13
C GLU A 19 -19.68 -4.66 1.66
N PRO A 20 -19.95 -5.65 2.55
CA PRO A 20 -18.96 -6.63 2.96
C PRO A 20 -18.33 -7.31 1.75
N SER A 21 -17.06 -7.07 1.53
CA SER A 21 -16.26 -7.59 0.40
C SER A 21 -14.80 -7.19 0.56
N LYS A 22 -13.93 -7.78 -0.25
CA LYS A 22 -12.56 -7.30 -0.46
C LYS A 22 -12.53 -6.22 -1.53
N TYR A 23 -11.72 -5.22 -1.28
CA TYR A 23 -11.49 -4.07 -2.15
C TYR A 23 -10.00 -3.91 -2.41
N ARG A 24 -9.63 -3.78 -3.67
CA ARG A 24 -8.31 -3.29 -4.07
C ARG A 24 -8.36 -1.78 -4.05
N ALA A 25 -7.53 -1.21 -3.19
CA ALA A 25 -7.29 0.21 -3.09
C ALA A 25 -6.00 0.60 -3.82
N GLU A 26 -5.95 1.84 -4.28
CA GLU A 26 -4.79 2.43 -4.94
C GLU A 26 -4.57 3.84 -4.42
N LEU A 27 -3.32 4.12 -4.00
CA LEU A 27 -2.84 5.47 -3.69
C LEU A 27 -1.97 5.96 -4.84
N LYS A 28 -2.27 7.12 -5.39
CA LYS A 28 -1.51 7.71 -6.49
C LYS A 28 -0.14 8.18 -6.00
N VAL A 29 0.92 7.52 -6.45
CA VAL A 29 2.31 7.88 -6.14
C VAL A 29 2.80 8.97 -7.09
N ASN A 30 2.51 8.83 -8.39
CA ASN A 30 2.74 9.83 -9.43
C ASN A 30 1.80 9.59 -10.62
N ASP A 31 2.02 10.24 -11.77
CA ASP A 31 1.12 10.13 -12.93
C ASP A 31 1.09 8.74 -13.57
N THR A 32 2.07 7.90 -13.31
CA THR A 32 2.21 6.56 -13.93
C THR A 32 2.21 5.42 -12.95
N LEU A 33 2.28 5.70 -11.63
CA LEU A 33 2.42 4.67 -10.60
C LEU A 33 1.38 4.86 -9.50
N ASN A 34 0.70 3.76 -9.19
CA ASN A 34 -0.16 3.63 -8.03
C ASN A 34 0.43 2.61 -7.07
N LEU A 35 0.23 2.83 -5.78
CA LEU A 35 0.52 1.90 -4.70
C LEU A 35 -0.75 1.11 -4.39
N PRO A 36 -0.83 -0.17 -4.76
CA PRO A 36 -2.00 -0.98 -4.45
C PRO A 36 -1.90 -1.60 -3.06
N PHE A 37 -3.06 -1.73 -2.40
CA PHE A 37 -3.25 -2.56 -1.23
C PHE A 37 -4.66 -3.15 -1.22
N VAL A 38 -4.89 -4.17 -0.40
CA VAL A 38 -6.20 -4.80 -0.26
C VAL A 38 -6.72 -4.56 1.15
N PHE A 39 -7.99 -4.19 1.24
CA PHE A 39 -8.73 -4.20 2.49
C PHE A 39 -10.04 -4.97 2.34
N GLU A 40 -10.56 -5.48 3.44
CA GLU A 40 -11.83 -6.18 3.54
C GLU A 40 -12.80 -5.37 4.40
N VAL A 41 -13.99 -5.14 3.91
CA VAL A 41 -15.12 -4.65 4.71
C VAL A 41 -15.73 -5.86 5.41
N VAL A 42 -15.55 -5.94 6.73
CA VAL A 42 -16.06 -7.05 7.55
C VAL A 42 -17.48 -6.74 8.01
N SER A 43 -17.68 -5.50 8.45
CA SER A 43 -18.98 -4.99 8.88
C SER A 43 -19.07 -3.49 8.61
N GLU A 44 -20.16 -2.88 9.02
CA GLU A 44 -20.37 -1.42 8.84
C GLU A 44 -19.24 -0.59 9.47
N ASN A 45 -18.67 -1.02 10.60
CA ASN A 45 -17.69 -0.24 11.36
C ASN A 45 -16.31 -0.90 11.41
N GLU A 46 -16.12 -2.02 10.71
CA GLU A 46 -14.89 -2.81 10.78
C GLU A 46 -14.33 -3.08 9.39
N LEU A 47 -13.06 -2.74 9.20
CA LEU A 47 -12.26 -3.10 8.02
C LEU A 47 -11.01 -3.85 8.47
N ARG A 48 -10.43 -4.62 7.55
CA ARG A 48 -9.12 -5.26 7.71
C ARG A 48 -8.23 -4.91 6.53
N ILE A 49 -7.05 -4.36 6.78
CA ILE A 49 -6.03 -4.10 5.76
C ILE A 49 -5.03 -5.26 5.81
N PHE A 50 -4.65 -5.76 4.64
CA PHE A 50 -3.75 -6.90 4.51
C PHE A 50 -2.40 -6.47 3.96
N ASN A 51 -1.30 -6.92 4.58
CA ASN A 51 0.07 -6.78 4.08
C ASN A 51 0.80 -8.10 4.32
N ALA A 52 0.90 -8.96 3.31
CA ALA A 52 1.41 -10.33 3.45
C ALA A 52 0.72 -11.08 4.61
N GLU A 53 1.46 -11.43 5.67
CA GLU A 53 0.90 -12.07 6.88
C GLU A 53 0.34 -11.08 7.92
N GLU A 54 0.56 -9.77 7.76
CA GLU A 54 0.03 -8.75 8.67
C GLU A 54 -1.44 -8.43 8.34
N ILE A 55 -2.27 -8.40 9.37
CA ILE A 55 -3.67 -7.96 9.28
C ILE A 55 -3.85 -6.79 10.26
N ILE A 56 -4.24 -5.64 9.73
CA ILE A 56 -4.51 -4.44 10.53
C ILE A 56 -6.01 -4.26 10.65
N GLU A 57 -6.53 -4.37 11.87
CA GLU A 57 -7.94 -4.12 12.16
C GLU A 57 -8.21 -2.62 12.29
N VAL A 58 -9.23 -2.14 11.57
CA VAL A 58 -9.67 -0.76 11.57
C VAL A 58 -11.11 -0.71 12.04
N ASN A 59 -11.34 -0.16 13.23
CA ASN A 59 -12.64 -0.14 13.91
C ASN A 59 -13.27 1.26 13.98
N ASN A 60 -12.68 2.22 13.30
CA ASN A 60 -13.19 3.58 13.22
C ASN A 60 -13.54 3.96 11.78
N VAL A 61 -14.74 3.53 11.38
CA VAL A 61 -15.31 3.76 10.05
C VAL A 61 -16.63 4.52 10.22
N ILE A 62 -16.72 5.69 9.62
CA ILE A 62 -17.87 6.58 9.74
C ILE A 62 -18.44 6.88 8.36
N TYR A 63 -19.74 6.67 8.18
CA TYR A 63 -20.46 7.01 6.95
C TYR A 63 -21.25 8.30 7.15
N LYS A 64 -21.18 9.18 6.16
CA LYS A 64 -21.95 10.42 6.14
C LYS A 64 -22.40 10.73 4.70
N ASN A 65 -23.70 10.70 4.48
CA ASN A 65 -24.31 10.84 3.15
C ASN A 65 -23.77 9.79 2.15
N ASP A 66 -23.02 10.25 1.15
CA ASP A 66 -22.38 9.43 0.10
C ASP A 66 -20.89 9.15 0.38
N SER A 67 -20.40 9.50 1.55
CA SER A 67 -18.97 9.44 1.87
C SER A 67 -18.66 8.53 3.05
N VAL A 68 -17.46 7.96 3.04
CA VAL A 68 -16.89 7.18 4.14
C VAL A 68 -15.60 7.82 4.64
N TYR A 69 -15.43 7.81 5.96
CA TYR A 69 -14.21 8.21 6.69
C TYR A 69 -13.65 6.98 7.36
N ILE A 70 -12.39 6.65 7.07
CA ILE A 70 -11.69 5.48 7.58
C ILE A 70 -10.46 5.98 8.34
N GLN A 71 -10.50 5.94 9.68
CA GLN A 71 -9.38 6.33 10.53
C GLN A 71 -8.52 5.11 10.82
N THR A 72 -7.23 5.17 10.44
CA THR A 72 -6.29 4.09 10.75
C THR A 72 -5.94 4.05 12.24
N PRO A 73 -5.73 2.84 12.84
CA PRO A 73 -5.80 2.68 14.29
C PRO A 73 -4.60 3.24 15.07
N VAL A 74 -3.41 3.31 14.47
CA VAL A 74 -2.16 3.61 15.20
C VAL A 74 -1.61 4.98 14.87
N PHE A 75 -1.98 5.56 13.74
CA PHE A 75 -1.41 6.78 13.21
C PHE A 75 -2.52 7.78 12.83
N GLU A 76 -2.16 9.04 12.73
CA GLU A 76 -3.09 10.11 12.38
C GLU A 76 -3.67 10.04 10.96
N GLY A 77 -3.15 9.15 10.11
CA GLY A 77 -3.60 9.01 8.73
C GLY A 77 -5.05 8.53 8.64
N TYR A 78 -5.82 9.14 7.75
CA TYR A 78 -7.20 8.73 7.47
C TYR A 78 -7.51 8.81 5.98
N ILE A 79 -8.50 8.03 5.55
CA ILE A 79 -9.05 8.07 4.22
C ILE A 79 -10.43 8.71 4.27
N VAL A 80 -10.68 9.67 3.37
CA VAL A 80 -12.02 10.19 3.11
C VAL A 80 -12.34 9.97 1.64
N ALA A 81 -13.46 9.30 1.36
CA ALA A 81 -13.83 8.96 -0.01
C ALA A 81 -15.34 8.94 -0.22
N LYS A 82 -15.77 9.31 -1.42
CA LYS A 82 -17.15 9.13 -1.89
C LYS A 82 -17.38 7.71 -2.37
N ILE A 83 -18.59 7.23 -2.14
CA ILE A 83 -19.07 5.93 -2.62
C ILE A 83 -19.89 6.18 -3.87
N GLU A 84 -19.35 5.79 -5.02
CA GLU A 84 -19.94 5.97 -6.35
C GLU A 84 -19.94 4.61 -7.07
N ASP A 85 -21.12 4.10 -7.38
CA ASP A 85 -21.32 2.82 -8.12
C ASP A 85 -20.55 1.64 -7.53
N GLY A 86 -20.49 1.57 -6.19
CA GLY A 86 -19.76 0.51 -5.46
C GLY A 86 -18.22 0.66 -5.45
N ALA A 87 -17.69 1.75 -6.01
CA ALA A 87 -16.30 2.13 -5.94
C ALA A 87 -16.09 3.30 -4.96
N LEU A 88 -14.85 3.52 -4.57
CA LEU A 88 -14.43 4.65 -3.74
C LEU A 88 -13.53 5.60 -4.53
N ARG A 89 -13.73 6.91 -4.36
CA ARG A 89 -12.85 7.96 -4.86
C ARG A 89 -12.68 9.03 -3.81
N GLY A 90 -11.43 9.40 -3.51
CA GLY A 90 -11.15 10.39 -2.49
C GLY A 90 -9.67 10.57 -2.23
N SER A 91 -9.31 10.71 -0.96
CA SER A 91 -7.94 11.01 -0.56
C SER A 91 -7.54 10.28 0.71
N PHE A 92 -6.26 9.91 0.80
CA PHE A 92 -5.57 9.57 2.02
C PHE A 92 -4.84 10.81 2.52
N ILE A 93 -5.02 11.15 3.79
CA ILE A 93 -4.59 12.42 4.38
C ILE A 93 -3.79 12.17 5.65
N LYS A 94 -2.66 12.88 5.79
CA LYS A 94 -1.85 13.00 7.01
C LYS A 94 -1.63 14.47 7.30
N GLU A 95 -2.47 15.03 8.18
CA GLU A 95 -2.54 16.49 8.42
C GLU A 95 -1.25 17.06 9.01
N SER A 96 -0.66 16.42 10.02
CA SER A 96 0.55 16.91 10.68
C SER A 96 1.75 17.03 9.72
N LEU A 97 1.74 16.27 8.63
CA LEU A 97 2.76 16.30 7.61
C LEU A 97 2.35 17.07 6.35
N ASN A 98 1.14 17.64 6.34
CA ASN A 98 0.54 18.29 5.16
C ASN A 98 0.63 17.41 3.90
N ARG A 99 0.30 16.12 4.04
CA ARG A 99 0.37 15.13 2.95
C ARG A 99 -1.01 14.68 2.55
N VAL A 100 -1.27 14.72 1.25
CA VAL A 100 -2.50 14.23 0.62
C VAL A 100 -2.13 13.39 -0.58
N MET A 101 -2.75 12.21 -0.69
CA MET A 101 -2.62 11.31 -1.84
C MET A 101 -4.01 10.99 -2.40
N ASP A 102 -4.16 11.04 -3.71
CA ASP A 102 -5.38 10.55 -4.35
C ASP A 102 -5.58 9.08 -4.02
N PHE A 103 -6.81 8.74 -3.64
CA PHE A 103 -7.23 7.40 -3.25
C PHE A 103 -8.38 6.94 -4.13
N SER A 104 -8.32 5.69 -4.56
CA SER A 104 -9.45 4.99 -5.17
C SER A 104 -9.51 3.54 -4.68
N ALA A 105 -10.72 2.94 -4.68
CA ALA A 105 -10.86 1.52 -4.43
C ALA A 105 -12.06 0.93 -5.19
N LYS A 106 -11.97 -0.34 -5.55
CA LYS A 106 -13.05 -1.12 -6.18
C LYS A 106 -13.03 -2.55 -5.65
N LYS A 107 -14.16 -3.23 -5.73
CA LYS A 107 -14.24 -4.66 -5.36
C LYS A 107 -13.24 -5.47 -6.18
N ASN A 108 -12.27 -6.05 -5.50
CA ASN A 108 -11.24 -6.96 -6.03
C ASN A 108 -10.49 -7.54 -4.83
N ASP A 109 -10.10 -8.80 -4.89
CA ASP A 109 -9.38 -9.51 -3.83
C ASP A 109 -7.88 -9.64 -4.11
N THR A 110 -7.40 -9.17 -5.27
CA THR A 110 -5.99 -9.22 -5.65
C THR A 110 -5.33 -7.85 -5.57
N ARG A 111 -4.13 -7.81 -4.95
CA ARG A 111 -3.33 -6.59 -4.82
C ARG A 111 -2.77 -6.12 -6.16
N PHE A 112 -2.25 -7.04 -6.95
CA PHE A 112 -1.70 -6.80 -8.28
C PHE A 112 -2.50 -7.56 -9.33
N ASP A 113 -2.41 -7.14 -10.57
CA ASP A 113 -3.04 -7.85 -11.68
C ASP A 113 -2.41 -9.24 -11.86
N ALA A 114 -3.19 -10.17 -12.38
CA ALA A 114 -2.71 -11.51 -12.69
C ALA A 114 -1.58 -11.46 -13.72
N VAL A 115 -0.62 -12.35 -13.57
CA VAL A 115 0.50 -12.51 -14.49
C VAL A 115 0.30 -13.79 -15.29
N ASP A 116 0.35 -13.68 -16.61
CA ASP A 116 0.02 -14.79 -17.53
C ASP A 116 1.00 -15.98 -17.47
N SER A 117 2.23 -15.76 -17.02
CA SER A 117 3.26 -16.79 -16.94
C SER A 117 4.10 -16.68 -15.67
N ILE A 118 4.58 -17.81 -15.18
CA ILE A 118 5.52 -17.84 -14.05
C ILE A 118 6.86 -17.23 -14.50
N SER A 119 7.39 -16.31 -13.70
CA SER A 119 8.71 -15.75 -13.94
C SER A 119 9.79 -16.82 -13.90
N ARG A 120 10.75 -16.74 -14.81
CA ARG A 120 11.96 -17.58 -14.76
C ARG A 120 12.93 -17.18 -13.65
N TYR A 121 12.79 -15.95 -13.13
CA TYR A 121 13.63 -15.44 -12.07
C TYR A 121 13.06 -15.82 -10.70
N ASN A 122 13.96 -16.11 -9.76
CA ASN A 122 13.64 -16.40 -8.39
C ASN A 122 14.39 -15.41 -7.50
N ILE A 123 13.65 -14.65 -6.68
CA ILE A 123 14.22 -13.67 -5.75
C ILE A 123 14.16 -14.12 -4.29
N GLU A 124 13.71 -15.37 -4.03
CA GLU A 124 13.72 -15.93 -2.68
C GLU A 124 15.12 -15.90 -2.07
N GLY A 125 15.21 -15.61 -0.77
CA GLY A 125 16.47 -15.56 -0.02
C GLY A 125 16.91 -14.17 0.40
N GLY A 126 18.21 -14.07 0.71
CA GLY A 126 18.85 -12.87 1.22
C GLY A 126 19.47 -11.98 0.14
N TRP A 127 19.38 -10.67 0.35
CA TRP A 127 19.91 -9.67 -0.59
C TRP A 127 20.61 -8.56 0.16
N GLU A 128 21.86 -8.27 -0.21
CA GLU A 128 22.60 -7.09 0.23
C GLU A 128 22.16 -5.91 -0.62
N ALA A 129 21.53 -4.92 -0.01
CA ALA A 129 20.95 -3.76 -0.71
C ALA A 129 21.62 -2.45 -0.25
N VAL A 130 21.70 -1.51 -1.19
CA VAL A 130 22.17 -0.15 -0.95
C VAL A 130 21.13 0.80 -1.54
N PHE A 131 20.58 1.65 -0.69
CA PHE A 131 19.69 2.73 -1.06
C PHE A 131 20.48 4.00 -1.31
N SER A 132 20.00 4.84 -2.23
CA SER A 132 20.66 6.07 -2.69
C SER A 132 22.15 5.87 -3.00
N PRO A 133 22.55 4.86 -3.83
CA PRO A 133 23.95 4.44 -3.97
C PRO A 133 24.89 5.53 -4.49
N ASN A 134 24.35 6.58 -5.12
CA ASN A 134 25.10 7.69 -5.69
C ASN A 134 25.09 8.96 -4.81
N SER A 135 24.48 8.91 -3.62
CA SER A 135 24.46 10.02 -2.66
C SER A 135 25.38 9.67 -1.48
N GLU A 136 26.32 10.56 -1.14
CA GLU A 136 27.14 10.37 0.05
C GLU A 136 26.36 10.63 1.36
N GLU A 137 25.35 11.51 1.30
CA GLU A 137 24.55 11.93 2.45
C GLU A 137 23.40 10.96 2.74
N ASP A 138 22.68 10.53 1.68
CA ASP A 138 21.45 9.73 1.83
C ASP A 138 21.70 8.22 1.72
N LYS A 139 22.93 7.79 1.48
CA LYS A 139 23.29 6.40 1.27
C LYS A 139 23.17 5.58 2.55
N TYR A 140 22.46 4.47 2.49
CA TYR A 140 22.39 3.49 3.57
C TYR A 140 22.26 2.06 3.05
N ILE A 141 22.60 1.12 3.91
CA ILE A 141 22.61 -0.31 3.63
C ILE A 141 21.35 -0.98 4.18
N ALA A 142 20.91 -2.03 3.53
CA ALA A 142 19.79 -2.85 3.97
C ALA A 142 20.01 -4.33 3.62
N LYS A 143 19.35 -5.21 4.36
CA LYS A 143 19.20 -6.63 4.06
C LYS A 143 17.79 -6.86 3.52
N GLY A 144 17.64 -7.23 2.24
CA GLY A 144 16.40 -7.75 1.69
C GLY A 144 16.21 -9.20 2.08
N ILE A 145 15.01 -9.59 2.50
CA ILE A 145 14.65 -10.96 2.86
C ILE A 145 13.32 -11.26 2.20
N PHE A 146 13.31 -12.15 1.21
CA PHE A 146 12.13 -12.44 0.41
C PHE A 146 11.78 -13.92 0.39
N LYS A 147 10.48 -14.18 0.28
CA LYS A 147 9.89 -15.48 -0.05
C LYS A 147 9.16 -15.33 -1.38
N GLN A 148 9.27 -16.35 -2.22
CA GLN A 148 8.58 -16.36 -3.51
C GLN A 148 7.80 -17.66 -3.69
N TYR A 149 6.53 -17.53 -4.07
CA TYR A 149 5.69 -18.64 -4.52
C TYR A 149 5.07 -18.28 -5.87
N ALA A 150 5.49 -18.98 -6.91
CA ALA A 150 5.20 -18.63 -8.31
C ALA A 150 5.61 -17.17 -8.59
N ASN A 151 4.64 -16.30 -8.90
CA ASN A 151 4.88 -14.87 -9.11
C ASN A 151 4.64 -14.01 -7.86
N LYS A 152 4.02 -14.55 -6.82
CA LYS A 152 3.80 -13.83 -5.56
C LYS A 152 5.10 -13.74 -4.77
N VAL A 153 5.42 -12.54 -4.33
CA VAL A 153 6.58 -12.24 -3.48
C VAL A 153 6.11 -11.60 -2.19
N THR A 154 6.67 -12.03 -1.06
CA THR A 154 6.52 -11.39 0.23
C THR A 154 7.89 -11.19 0.88
N GLY A 155 8.03 -10.20 1.76
CA GLY A 155 9.30 -9.97 2.45
C GLY A 155 9.43 -8.58 3.01
N THR A 156 10.68 -8.16 3.24
CA THR A 156 11.01 -6.81 3.71
C THR A 156 12.44 -6.46 3.36
N PHE A 157 12.76 -5.17 3.46
CA PHE A 157 14.14 -4.70 3.63
C PHE A 157 14.33 -4.30 5.10
N ARG A 158 15.37 -4.84 5.75
CA ARG A 158 15.80 -4.45 7.09
C ARG A 158 16.98 -3.49 6.96
N THR A 159 16.97 -2.42 7.75
CA THR A 159 18.07 -1.46 7.86
C THR A 159 18.67 -1.53 9.26
N THR A 160 19.70 -0.75 9.54
CA THR A 160 20.28 -0.63 10.90
C THR A 160 19.36 0.10 11.90
N THR A 161 18.28 0.73 11.43
CA THR A 161 17.38 1.55 12.26
C THR A 161 15.91 1.07 12.23
N GLY A 162 15.59 0.08 11.43
CA GLY A 162 14.21 -0.43 11.30
C GLY A 162 14.03 -1.31 10.06
N ASP A 163 12.78 -1.52 9.67
CA ASP A 163 12.42 -2.28 8.48
C ASP A 163 11.34 -1.57 7.65
N TYR A 164 11.13 -2.08 6.44
CA TYR A 164 10.12 -1.60 5.50
C TYR A 164 8.79 -2.35 5.62
N ARG A 165 8.44 -2.82 6.81
CA ARG A 165 7.18 -3.49 7.10
C ARG A 165 7.00 -4.79 6.30
N TYR A 166 5.78 -5.27 6.24
CA TYR A 166 5.38 -6.47 5.51
C TYR A 166 5.06 -6.12 4.06
N LEU A 167 6.02 -6.35 3.17
CA LEU A 167 5.85 -6.12 1.74
C LEU A 167 5.18 -7.31 1.08
N GLU A 168 4.20 -7.05 0.22
CA GLU A 168 3.59 -8.04 -0.66
C GLU A 168 3.63 -7.54 -2.10
N GLY A 169 3.92 -8.44 -3.03
CA GLY A 169 4.02 -8.04 -4.42
C GLY A 169 4.05 -9.17 -5.43
N VAL A 170 4.46 -8.80 -6.62
CA VAL A 170 4.46 -9.67 -7.79
C VAL A 170 5.74 -9.51 -8.60
N LEU A 171 6.24 -10.64 -9.12
CA LEU A 171 7.31 -10.67 -10.10
C LEU A 171 6.73 -11.04 -11.46
N ASN A 172 6.63 -10.06 -12.37
CA ASN A 172 6.17 -10.22 -13.74
C ASN A 172 7.35 -10.20 -14.70
N GLY A 173 7.71 -11.36 -15.26
CA GLY A 173 8.96 -11.51 -16.02
C GLY A 173 10.15 -11.14 -15.12
N ASN A 174 10.82 -10.03 -15.43
CA ASN A 174 11.90 -9.47 -14.61
C ASN A 174 11.51 -8.17 -13.87
N GLN A 175 10.24 -7.82 -13.85
CA GLN A 175 9.74 -6.63 -13.18
C GLN A 175 9.16 -7.02 -11.81
N LEU A 176 9.79 -6.57 -10.75
CA LEU A 176 9.31 -6.71 -9.37
C LEU A 176 8.53 -5.48 -8.96
N GLN A 177 7.38 -5.69 -8.35
CA GLN A 177 6.63 -4.65 -7.65
C GLN A 177 6.25 -5.16 -6.26
N LEU A 178 6.51 -4.37 -5.23
CA LEU A 178 6.14 -4.66 -3.84
C LEU A 178 5.48 -3.44 -3.24
N SER A 179 4.44 -3.63 -2.43
CA SER A 179 3.79 -2.54 -1.70
C SER A 179 3.42 -2.94 -0.28
N THR A 180 3.26 -1.93 0.56
CA THR A 180 2.63 -2.03 1.89
C THR A 180 1.90 -0.74 2.21
N PHE A 181 0.81 -0.85 2.96
CA PHE A 181 0.07 0.28 3.50
C PHE A 181 -0.43 -0.07 4.90
N ASP A 182 0.01 0.68 5.91
CA ASP A 182 -0.37 0.46 7.30
C ASP A 182 -1.08 1.66 7.96
N GLY A 183 -1.42 2.67 7.14
CA GLY A 183 -2.03 3.92 7.61
C GLY A 183 -1.03 5.00 7.98
N ALA A 184 0.24 4.66 8.23
CA ALA A 184 1.33 5.61 8.39
C ALA A 184 2.27 5.60 7.18
N HIS A 185 2.61 4.40 6.75
CA HIS A 185 3.53 4.14 5.66
C HIS A 185 2.76 3.71 4.42
N ALA A 186 3.09 4.33 3.31
CA ALA A 186 2.62 3.97 1.98
C ALA A 186 3.88 3.72 1.13
N PHE A 187 4.40 2.48 1.15
CA PHE A 187 5.64 2.13 0.50
C PHE A 187 5.41 1.33 -0.78
N LEU A 188 6.07 1.77 -1.85
CA LEU A 188 6.09 1.07 -3.13
C LEU A 188 7.53 0.87 -3.58
N PHE A 189 7.86 -0.34 -3.97
CA PHE A 189 9.14 -0.70 -4.59
C PHE A 189 8.88 -1.19 -6.00
N THR A 190 9.67 -0.71 -6.95
CA THR A 190 9.70 -1.23 -8.32
C THR A 190 11.14 -1.57 -8.66
N ALA A 191 11.38 -2.74 -9.26
CA ALA A 191 12.74 -3.11 -9.65
C ALA A 191 12.78 -3.97 -10.89
N LYS A 192 13.90 -3.90 -11.60
CA LYS A 192 14.33 -4.93 -12.56
C LYS A 192 15.24 -5.92 -11.85
N VAL A 193 14.94 -7.21 -12.01
CA VAL A 193 15.71 -8.29 -11.40
C VAL A 193 16.39 -9.15 -12.46
N ASN A 194 17.50 -9.73 -12.08
CA ASN A 194 18.09 -10.88 -12.77
C ASN A 194 18.49 -11.94 -11.71
N ASP A 195 19.25 -12.94 -12.09
CA ASP A 195 19.58 -14.07 -11.20
C ASP A 195 20.33 -13.66 -9.92
N SER A 196 21.05 -12.54 -9.96
CA SER A 196 21.94 -12.12 -8.86
C SER A 196 21.83 -10.65 -8.46
N THR A 197 21.13 -9.80 -9.21
CA THR A 197 21.03 -8.37 -8.94
C THR A 197 19.62 -7.83 -9.08
N MET A 198 19.34 -6.76 -8.35
CA MET A 198 18.16 -5.90 -8.50
C MET A 198 18.60 -4.45 -8.68
N THR A 199 17.88 -3.72 -9.51
CA THR A 199 18.02 -2.26 -9.63
C THR A 199 16.63 -1.66 -9.68
N GLY A 200 16.33 -0.73 -8.79
CA GLY A 200 14.97 -0.24 -8.65
C GLY A 200 14.85 1.12 -7.98
N MET A 201 13.60 1.45 -7.70
CA MET A 201 13.18 2.67 -7.02
C MET A 201 12.30 2.30 -5.83
N PHE A 202 12.53 2.96 -4.73
CA PHE A 202 11.64 3.03 -3.58
C PHE A 202 10.88 4.35 -3.61
N TYR A 203 9.59 4.28 -3.24
CA TYR A 203 8.72 5.43 -3.08
C TYR A 203 8.08 5.38 -1.68
N SER A 204 8.16 6.49 -0.95
CA SER A 204 7.40 6.73 0.27
C SER A 204 6.26 7.69 -0.05
N GLY A 205 5.08 7.14 -0.31
CA GLY A 205 3.94 7.92 -0.79
C GLY A 205 4.26 8.68 -2.09
N ASN A 206 3.74 9.91 -2.17
CA ASN A 206 3.97 10.83 -3.31
C ASN A 206 5.04 11.91 -3.01
N HIS A 207 5.74 11.81 -1.88
CA HIS A 207 6.62 12.88 -1.36
C HIS A 207 8.11 12.52 -1.36
N TRP A 208 8.47 11.23 -1.44
CA TRP A 208 9.86 10.79 -1.46
C TRP A 208 10.06 9.64 -2.43
N LYS A 209 11.19 9.65 -3.11
CA LYS A 209 11.66 8.53 -3.95
C LYS A 209 13.18 8.48 -3.92
N GLU A 210 13.72 7.27 -3.97
CA GLU A 210 15.16 7.04 -4.05
C GLU A 210 15.48 5.76 -4.80
N PRO A 211 16.61 5.72 -5.53
CA PRO A 211 17.07 4.50 -6.18
C PRO A 211 17.63 3.51 -5.17
N PHE A 212 17.55 2.23 -5.50
CA PHE A 212 18.30 1.19 -4.79
C PHE A 212 18.91 0.17 -5.76
N VAL A 213 19.98 -0.44 -5.31
CA VAL A 213 20.60 -1.60 -5.97
C VAL A 213 20.72 -2.71 -4.93
N ALA A 214 20.62 -3.96 -5.37
CA ALA A 214 20.85 -5.09 -4.49
C ALA A 214 21.56 -6.22 -5.24
N LYS A 215 22.34 -7.00 -4.52
CA LYS A 215 22.96 -8.24 -5.00
C LYS A 215 22.55 -9.39 -4.09
N ARG A 216 22.38 -10.58 -4.68
CA ARG A 216 22.07 -11.78 -3.91
C ARG A 216 23.22 -12.09 -2.95
N ASN A 217 22.89 -12.24 -1.69
CA ASN A 217 23.83 -12.59 -0.65
C ASN A 217 23.05 -13.13 0.57
N ASP A 218 22.86 -14.44 0.61
CA ASP A 218 22.09 -15.08 1.67
C ASP A 218 22.78 -14.97 3.05
N ASP A 219 24.11 -14.88 3.05
CA ASP A 219 24.93 -14.79 4.26
C ASP A 219 25.16 -13.33 4.73
N TYR A 220 24.59 -12.34 4.00
CA TYR A 220 24.75 -10.93 4.38
C TYR A 220 24.06 -10.62 5.70
N GLU A 221 24.82 -10.04 6.64
CA GLU A 221 24.30 -9.51 7.89
C GLU A 221 24.54 -8.00 8.00
N LEU A 222 23.55 -7.31 8.55
CA LEU A 222 23.70 -5.88 8.88
C LEU A 222 24.65 -5.73 10.06
N PRO A 223 25.52 -4.69 10.09
CA PRO A 223 26.30 -4.38 11.28
C PRO A 223 25.34 -4.08 12.44
N ASP A 224 25.71 -4.55 13.64
CA ASP A 224 24.96 -4.25 14.85
C ASP A 224 24.87 -2.74 15.06
N ALA A 225 23.67 -2.25 15.39
CA ALA A 225 23.42 -0.83 15.68
C ALA A 225 24.29 -0.30 16.84
N ASN A 226 24.80 -1.19 17.69
CA ASN A 226 25.64 -0.87 18.87
C ASN A 226 27.16 -0.80 18.57
N THR A 227 27.57 -0.99 17.33
CA THR A 227 29.00 -0.94 16.93
C THR A 227 29.44 0.38 16.28
N ARG A 228 28.67 1.44 16.47
CA ARG A 228 28.97 2.80 15.99
C ARG A 228 29.32 3.74 17.13
#